data_b3f5a97ad19bc454647ebc76b1e462d6
#
_entry.id   b3f5a97ad19bc454647ebc76b1e462d6
#
_cell.length_a   1.000
_cell.length_b   1.000
_cell.length_c   1.000
_cell.angle_alpha   90.00
_cell.angle_beta   90.00
_cell.angle_gamma   90.00
#
_symmetry.space_group_name_H-M   'P 1'
#
loop_
_entity.id
_entity.type
_entity.pdbx_description
1 polymer ?
#
loop_
_entity_poly.entity_id
_entity_poly.type
_entity_poly.pdbx_seq_one_letter_code
_entity_poly.pdbx_strand_id
1 'polypeptide(L)'
;MAESEEELKSLLKVKEEHEEAGLKVNIQKKKIMASSPITSWQIVGETVETVRDFIFLGSKITAYHDCQHGIKRCLLPGRNAMTNLDSVLKSRHITLPTKVHIVEAMVFPVVMYGCESWTIKKAEHQRIDAFELWC
;
A
#
# COMPACT_ATOMS: atom_id res chain seq x y z
N MET A 1 -14.36 4.71 -3.84
CA MET A 1 -14.80 4.68 -2.44
C MET A 1 -16.20 5.22 -2.43
N ALA A 2 -17.09 4.64 -1.64
CA ALA A 2 -18.48 5.08 -1.54
C ALA A 2 -18.73 5.57 -0.12
N GLU A 3 -19.47 6.66 0.03
CA GLU A 3 -19.82 7.24 1.34
C GLU A 3 -21.11 6.62 1.89
N SER A 4 -21.94 6.02 1.02
CA SER A 4 -23.20 5.38 1.37
C SER A 4 -23.39 4.03 0.69
N GLU A 5 -24.32 3.23 1.24
CA GLU A 5 -24.71 1.95 0.65
C GLU A 5 -25.34 2.10 -0.73
N GLU A 6 -26.11 3.16 -0.93
CA GLU A 6 -26.80 3.44 -2.20
C GLU A 6 -25.78 3.82 -3.28
N GLU A 7 -24.77 4.62 -2.92
CA GLU A 7 -23.69 4.97 -3.82
C GLU A 7 -22.86 3.75 -4.22
N LEU A 8 -22.57 2.86 -3.27
CA LEU A 8 -21.87 1.61 -3.58
C LEU A 8 -22.69 0.72 -4.52
N LYS A 9 -24.00 0.64 -4.32
CA LYS A 9 -24.91 -0.08 -5.22
C LYS A 9 -24.94 0.54 -6.63
N SER A 10 -24.88 1.87 -6.74
CA SER A 10 -24.83 2.55 -8.03
C SER A 10 -23.51 2.28 -8.77
N LEU A 11 -22.39 2.30 -8.06
CA LEU A 11 -21.08 1.92 -8.61
C LEU A 11 -21.03 0.46 -9.08
N LEU A 12 -21.81 -0.41 -8.46
CA LEU A 12 -21.91 -1.81 -8.86
C LEU A 12 -22.77 -2.02 -10.10
N LYS A 13 -23.69 -1.10 -10.44
CA LYS A 13 -24.45 -1.15 -11.72
C LYS A 13 -23.54 -0.95 -12.93
N VAL A 14 -22.43 -0.25 -12.79
CA VAL A 14 -21.38 -0.17 -13.83
C VAL A 14 -20.83 -1.56 -14.20
N LYS A 15 -21.07 -2.59 -13.36
CA LYS A 15 -20.77 -3.98 -13.67
C LYS A 15 -21.51 -4.50 -14.91
N GLU A 16 -22.76 -4.12 -15.12
CA GLU A 16 -23.56 -4.58 -16.25
C GLU A 16 -22.96 -4.08 -17.58
N GLU A 17 -22.51 -2.82 -17.61
CA GLU A 17 -21.81 -2.25 -18.77
C GLU A 17 -20.45 -2.94 -19.04
N HIS A 18 -19.74 -3.38 -18.00
CA HIS A 18 -18.49 -4.13 -18.17
C HIS A 18 -18.73 -5.56 -18.67
N GLU A 19 -19.84 -6.18 -18.30
CA GLU A 19 -20.21 -7.51 -18.80
C GLU A 19 -20.55 -7.48 -20.30
N GLU A 20 -21.17 -6.41 -20.80
CA GLU A 20 -21.37 -6.16 -22.23
C GLU A 20 -20.04 -6.03 -22.99
N ALA A 21 -19.01 -5.48 -22.35
CA ALA A 21 -17.65 -5.40 -22.88
C ALA A 21 -16.85 -6.72 -22.75
N GLY A 22 -17.48 -7.82 -22.29
CA GLY A 22 -16.84 -9.13 -22.11
C GLY A 22 -15.99 -9.30 -20.84
N LEU A 23 -16.01 -8.32 -19.93
CA LEU A 23 -15.27 -8.37 -18.67
C LEU A 23 -16.12 -8.97 -17.55
N LYS A 24 -15.82 -10.18 -17.11
CA LYS A 24 -16.51 -10.81 -15.98
C LYS A 24 -15.85 -10.46 -14.65
N VAL A 25 -16.63 -9.89 -13.74
CA VAL A 25 -16.17 -9.57 -12.39
C VAL A 25 -16.12 -10.85 -11.53
N ASN A 26 -14.95 -11.16 -10.98
CA ASN A 26 -14.80 -12.29 -10.08
C ASN A 26 -15.28 -11.92 -8.67
N ILE A 27 -16.49 -12.38 -8.29
CA ILE A 27 -17.13 -12.04 -7.01
C ILE A 27 -16.38 -12.66 -5.83
N GLN A 28 -15.76 -13.83 -5.99
CA GLN A 28 -14.98 -14.50 -4.93
C GLN A 28 -13.74 -13.70 -4.51
N LYS A 29 -13.22 -12.85 -5.39
CA LYS A 29 -12.09 -11.95 -5.10
C LYS A 29 -12.52 -10.58 -4.56
N LYS A 30 -13.82 -10.29 -4.56
CA LYS A 30 -14.34 -9.04 -4.02
C LYS A 30 -14.33 -9.10 -2.49
N LYS A 31 -13.85 -8.02 -1.90
CA LYS A 31 -13.87 -7.81 -0.45
C LYS A 31 -14.40 -6.42 -0.18
N ILE A 32 -15.22 -6.30 0.86
CA ILE A 32 -15.76 -5.01 1.31
C ILE A 32 -15.05 -4.63 2.60
N MET A 33 -14.58 -3.40 2.65
CA MET A 33 -14.04 -2.81 3.86
C MET A 33 -14.90 -1.59 4.23
N ALA A 34 -15.38 -1.56 5.46
CA ALA A 34 -16.17 -0.45 5.97
C ALA A 34 -15.58 0.06 7.29
N SER A 35 -15.72 1.36 7.53
CA SER A 35 -15.33 2.01 8.79
C SER A 35 -16.29 1.72 9.94
N SER A 36 -17.54 1.35 9.63
CA SER A 36 -18.55 0.93 10.59
C SER A 36 -18.77 -0.59 10.56
N PRO A 37 -19.20 -1.22 11.66
CA PRO A 37 -19.48 -2.65 11.69
C PRO A 37 -20.65 -3.00 10.79
N ILE A 38 -20.39 -3.55 9.63
CA ILE A 38 -21.38 -4.12 8.72
C ILE A 38 -21.38 -5.63 8.93
N THR A 39 -22.55 -6.17 9.28
CA THR A 39 -22.72 -7.58 9.64
C THR A 39 -22.75 -8.51 8.42
N SER A 40 -23.31 -8.09 7.30
CA SER A 40 -23.30 -8.84 6.05
C SER A 40 -23.67 -7.92 4.88
N TRP A 41 -23.06 -8.16 3.75
CA TRP A 41 -23.40 -7.47 2.51
C TRP A 41 -23.66 -8.48 1.40
N GLN A 42 -24.71 -8.28 0.63
CA GLN A 42 -25.05 -9.10 -0.53
C GLN A 42 -24.96 -8.28 -1.80
N ILE A 43 -24.21 -8.79 -2.78
CA ILE A 43 -24.12 -8.23 -4.12
C ILE A 43 -24.71 -9.27 -5.08
N VAL A 44 -25.82 -8.91 -5.75
CA VAL A 44 -26.49 -9.79 -6.72
C VAL A 44 -26.82 -11.18 -6.12
N GLY A 45 -27.28 -11.21 -4.84
CA GLY A 45 -27.63 -12.46 -4.14
C GLY A 45 -26.46 -13.25 -3.58
N GLU A 46 -25.22 -12.86 -3.81
CA GLU A 46 -24.03 -13.51 -3.21
C GLU A 46 -23.50 -12.71 -2.03
N THR A 47 -23.14 -13.40 -0.97
CA THR A 47 -22.56 -12.79 0.24
C THR A 47 -21.11 -12.44 -0.02
N VAL A 48 -20.74 -11.16 0.19
CA VAL A 48 -19.37 -10.69 0.03
C VAL A 48 -18.67 -10.66 1.38
N GLU A 49 -17.43 -11.14 1.42
CA GLU A 49 -16.61 -11.15 2.63
C GLU A 49 -16.27 -9.71 3.08
N THR A 50 -16.60 -9.42 4.34
CA THR A 50 -16.20 -8.15 4.96
C THR A 50 -14.86 -8.30 5.63
N VAL A 51 -13.89 -7.46 5.27
CA VAL A 51 -12.53 -7.51 5.79
C VAL A 51 -12.18 -6.22 6.54
N ARG A 52 -11.33 -6.32 7.56
CA ARG A 52 -10.82 -5.18 8.32
C ARG A 52 -9.59 -4.55 7.69
N ASP A 53 -8.88 -5.31 6.89
CA ASP A 53 -7.71 -4.86 6.16
C ASP A 53 -7.65 -5.53 4.78
N PHE A 54 -7.01 -4.85 3.85
CA PHE A 54 -6.86 -5.30 2.48
C PHE A 54 -5.50 -4.87 1.93
N ILE A 55 -4.84 -5.76 1.19
CA ILE A 55 -3.60 -5.43 0.49
C ILE A 55 -3.95 -5.03 -0.93
N PHE A 56 -3.71 -3.77 -1.27
CA PHE A 56 -3.92 -3.22 -2.61
C PHE A 56 -2.61 -2.68 -3.16
N LEU A 57 -2.17 -3.20 -4.31
CA LEU A 57 -0.91 -2.83 -4.97
C LEU A 57 0.31 -2.85 -4.02
N GLY A 58 0.35 -3.81 -3.10
CA GLY A 58 1.43 -3.93 -2.11
C GLY A 58 1.27 -3.07 -0.86
N SER A 59 0.33 -2.12 -0.84
CA SER A 59 0.02 -1.31 0.34
C SER A 59 -1.10 -1.96 1.16
N LYS A 60 -0.94 -2.00 2.48
CA LYS A 60 -1.97 -2.49 3.41
C LYS A 60 -2.89 -1.34 3.78
N ILE A 61 -4.13 -1.39 3.31
CA ILE A 61 -5.20 -0.46 3.66
C ILE A 61 -5.96 -1.05 4.84
N THR A 62 -6.18 -0.28 5.90
CA THR A 62 -6.94 -0.67 7.08
C THR A 62 -8.15 0.26 7.27
N ALA A 63 -9.23 -0.27 7.83
CA ALA A 63 -10.44 0.52 8.12
C ALA A 63 -10.17 1.69 9.09
N TYR A 64 -9.11 1.60 9.89
CA TYR A 64 -8.73 2.60 10.89
C TYR A 64 -7.57 3.52 10.45
N HIS A 65 -7.19 3.49 9.17
CA HIS A 65 -6.10 4.31 8.62
C HIS A 65 -4.77 4.15 9.38
N ASP A 66 -4.47 2.94 9.89
CA ASP A 66 -3.22 2.63 10.56
C ASP A 66 -2.15 2.22 9.55
N CYS A 67 -1.21 3.12 9.30
CA CYS A 67 -0.11 2.93 8.35
C CYS A 67 1.14 2.27 8.97
N GLN A 68 1.17 2.04 10.30
CA GLN A 68 2.37 1.53 10.99
C GLN A 68 2.92 0.23 10.38
N HIS A 69 2.03 -0.71 10.08
CA HIS A 69 2.41 -1.98 9.47
C HIS A 69 2.94 -1.80 8.04
N GLY A 70 2.34 -0.89 7.27
CA GLY A 70 2.80 -0.55 5.92
C GLY A 70 4.22 0.01 5.94
N ILE A 71 4.47 1.01 6.78
CA ILE A 71 5.78 1.66 6.92
C ILE A 71 6.85 0.66 7.35
N LYS A 72 6.61 -0.13 8.41
CA LYS A 72 7.55 -1.17 8.86
C LYS A 72 7.86 -2.18 7.76
N ARG A 73 6.85 -2.57 6.98
CA ARG A 73 7.00 -3.49 5.86
C ARG A 73 7.87 -2.92 4.74
N CYS A 74 7.77 -1.62 4.45
CA CYS A 74 8.58 -0.96 3.42
C CYS A 74 10.01 -0.64 3.87
N LEU A 75 10.23 -0.36 5.16
CA LEU A 75 11.56 -0.12 5.70
C LEU A 75 12.44 -1.38 5.69
N LEU A 76 11.86 -2.58 5.78
CA LEU A 76 12.64 -3.83 5.78
C LEU A 76 13.33 -4.11 4.42
N PRO A 77 12.65 -4.07 3.27
CA PRO A 77 13.29 -4.13 1.96
C PRO A 77 14.32 -3.01 1.74
N GLY A 78 14.06 -1.80 2.22
CA GLY A 78 15.02 -0.70 2.16
C GLY A 78 16.32 -1.02 2.88
N ARG A 79 16.25 -1.57 4.09
CA ARG A 79 17.44 -2.04 4.83
C ARG A 79 18.18 -3.15 4.09
N ASN A 80 17.47 -4.09 3.51
CA ASN A 80 18.07 -5.15 2.70
C ASN A 80 18.77 -4.57 1.46
N ALA A 81 18.16 -3.60 0.78
CA ALA A 81 18.76 -2.90 -0.35
C ALA A 81 20.05 -2.18 0.05
N MET A 82 20.07 -1.49 1.20
CA MET A 82 21.30 -0.87 1.75
C MET A 82 22.38 -1.90 2.03
N THR A 83 22.03 -3.04 2.64
CA THR A 83 22.98 -4.11 2.93
C THR A 83 23.58 -4.68 1.65
N ASN A 84 22.79 -4.82 0.58
CA ASN A 84 23.27 -5.27 -0.72
C ASN A 84 24.24 -4.27 -1.39
N LEU A 85 24.12 -2.99 -1.08
CA LEU A 85 24.98 -1.91 -1.57
C LEU A 85 26.27 -1.73 -0.71
N ASP A 86 26.40 -2.44 0.39
CA ASP A 86 27.49 -2.26 1.38
C ASP A 86 28.88 -2.28 0.73
N SER A 87 29.13 -3.18 -0.20
CA SER A 87 30.42 -3.27 -0.93
C SER A 87 30.71 -2.02 -1.77
N VAL A 88 29.67 -1.46 -2.40
CA VAL A 88 29.75 -0.25 -3.22
C VAL A 88 29.95 0.98 -2.31
N LEU A 89 29.20 1.06 -1.22
CA LEU A 89 29.24 2.18 -0.28
C LEU A 89 30.56 2.24 0.49
N LYS A 90 31.19 1.10 0.78
CA LYS A 90 32.51 1.01 1.41
C LYS A 90 33.68 1.24 0.44
N SER A 91 33.45 1.22 -0.86
CA SER A 91 34.49 1.44 -1.86
C SER A 91 35.10 2.85 -1.73
N ARG A 92 36.44 2.91 -1.71
CA ARG A 92 37.19 4.19 -1.68
C ARG A 92 37.27 4.85 -3.05
N HIS A 93 37.01 4.10 -4.12
CA HIS A 93 37.08 4.61 -5.50
C HIS A 93 35.82 5.37 -5.92
N ILE A 94 34.75 5.27 -5.16
CA ILE A 94 33.47 5.93 -5.45
C ILE A 94 33.37 7.17 -4.58
N THR A 95 33.10 8.34 -5.21
CA THR A 95 32.96 9.60 -4.51
C THR A 95 31.69 9.64 -3.66
N LEU A 96 31.69 10.45 -2.59
CA LEU A 96 30.54 10.57 -1.71
C LEU A 96 29.25 11.00 -2.44
N PRO A 97 29.28 12.01 -3.34
CA PRO A 97 28.08 12.40 -4.10
C PRO A 97 27.51 11.24 -4.93
N THR A 98 28.36 10.42 -5.54
CA THR A 98 27.93 9.24 -6.30
C THR A 98 27.27 8.21 -5.39
N LYS A 99 27.78 7.98 -4.19
CA LYS A 99 27.20 7.06 -3.20
C LYS A 99 25.79 7.53 -2.78
N VAL A 100 25.63 8.82 -2.48
CA VAL A 100 24.33 9.42 -2.14
C VAL A 100 23.36 9.20 -3.29
N HIS A 101 23.74 9.50 -4.52
CA HIS A 101 22.89 9.32 -5.69
C HIS A 101 22.49 7.85 -5.91
N ILE A 102 23.37 6.89 -5.64
CA ILE A 102 23.05 5.46 -5.70
C ILE A 102 21.98 5.10 -4.66
N VAL A 103 22.12 5.58 -3.43
CA VAL A 103 21.12 5.35 -2.36
C VAL A 103 19.77 5.97 -2.73
N GLU A 104 19.77 7.21 -3.19
CA GLU A 104 18.55 7.89 -3.64
C GLU A 104 17.85 7.15 -4.79
N ALA A 105 18.61 6.64 -5.76
CA ALA A 105 18.06 5.98 -6.93
C ALA A 105 17.60 4.53 -6.67
N MET A 106 18.23 3.82 -5.73
CA MET A 106 18.00 2.38 -5.53
C MET A 106 17.27 2.03 -4.23
N VAL A 107 17.46 2.80 -3.16
CA VAL A 107 16.89 2.49 -1.85
C VAL A 107 15.58 3.23 -1.62
N PHE A 108 15.55 4.53 -1.86
CA PHE A 108 14.33 5.33 -1.62
C PHE A 108 13.12 4.89 -2.43
N PRO A 109 13.20 4.54 -3.73
CA PRO A 109 12.03 4.04 -4.46
C PRO A 109 11.43 2.76 -3.86
N VAL A 110 12.27 1.89 -3.28
CA VAL A 110 11.81 0.67 -2.62
C VAL A 110 11.06 0.97 -1.33
N VAL A 111 11.54 1.94 -0.55
CA VAL A 111 10.92 2.37 0.72
C VAL A 111 9.64 3.14 0.47
N MET A 112 9.65 4.03 -0.52
CA MET A 112 8.52 4.92 -0.82
C MET A 112 7.44 4.27 -1.70
N TYR A 113 7.63 3.03 -2.13
CA TYR A 113 6.65 2.30 -2.92
C TYR A 113 5.32 2.13 -2.17
N GLY A 114 4.24 2.66 -2.74
CA GLY A 114 2.91 2.60 -2.15
C GLY A 114 2.68 3.56 -0.98
N CYS A 115 3.55 4.59 -0.80
CA CYS A 115 3.40 5.57 0.27
C CYS A 115 2.27 6.59 0.01
N GLU A 116 1.73 6.65 -1.20
CA GLU A 116 0.69 7.60 -1.61
C GLU A 116 -0.59 7.46 -0.77
N SER A 117 -0.84 6.26 -0.27
CA SER A 117 -2.00 5.95 0.58
C SER A 117 -1.75 6.14 2.08
N TRP A 118 -0.53 6.56 2.46
CA TRP A 118 -0.19 6.66 3.89
C TRP A 118 -0.67 7.96 4.49
N THR A 119 -1.47 7.84 5.55
CA THR A 119 -1.76 8.94 6.46
C THR A 119 -0.70 8.95 7.54
N ILE A 120 0.43 9.62 7.28
CA ILE A 120 1.61 9.58 8.15
C ILE A 120 1.37 10.39 9.41
N LYS A 121 1.43 9.75 10.57
CA LYS A 121 1.41 10.40 11.88
C LYS A 121 2.84 10.82 12.28
N LYS A 122 2.96 11.73 13.24
CA LYS A 122 4.26 12.25 13.71
C LYS A 122 5.26 11.15 14.11
N ALA A 123 4.79 10.08 14.76
CA ALA A 123 5.64 8.97 15.18
C ALA A 123 6.18 8.14 14.00
N GLU A 124 5.45 8.13 12.89
CA GLU A 124 5.85 7.44 11.66
C GLU A 124 6.85 8.26 10.86
N HIS A 125 6.70 9.60 10.83
CA HIS A 125 7.71 10.50 10.29
C HIS A 125 9.06 10.25 10.97
N GLN A 126 9.10 10.21 12.29
CA GLN A 126 10.33 9.94 13.04
C GLN A 126 11.00 8.62 12.67
N ARG A 127 10.24 7.61 12.27
CA ARG A 127 10.80 6.32 11.81
C ARG A 127 11.42 6.41 10.43
N ILE A 128 10.80 7.18 9.54
CA ILE A 128 11.30 7.42 8.19
C ILE A 128 12.58 8.26 8.30
N ASP A 129 12.56 9.34 9.08
CA ASP A 129 13.71 10.20 9.35
C ASP A 129 14.88 9.42 9.95
N ALA A 130 14.59 8.52 10.92
CA ALA A 130 15.60 7.65 11.51
C ALA A 130 16.18 6.65 10.49
N PHE A 131 15.39 6.20 9.51
CA PHE A 131 15.89 5.37 8.44
C PHE A 131 16.76 6.17 7.47
N GLU A 132 16.38 7.38 7.10
CA GLU A 132 17.17 8.29 6.25
C GLU A 132 18.52 8.61 6.90
N LEU A 133 18.52 8.91 8.20
CA LEU A 133 19.76 9.15 8.95
C LEU A 133 20.66 7.91 9.05
N TRP A 134 20.09 6.72 9.00
CA TRP A 134 20.85 5.47 9.04
C TRP A 134 21.47 5.14 7.68
N CYS A 135 20.85 5.54 6.55
CA CYS A 135 21.37 5.35 5.20
C CYS A 135 22.60 6.21 4.92
#